data_8e7b40c73583e1a7cb5acb78ba186bb6
#
_entry.id   8e7b40c73583e1a7cb5acb78ba186bb6
#
_cell.length_a   1.000
_cell.length_b   1.000
_cell.length_c   1.000
_cell.angle_alpha   90.00
_cell.angle_beta   90.00
_cell.angle_gamma   90.00
#
_symmetry.space_group_name_H-M   'P 1'
#
loop_
_entity.id
_entity.type
_entity.pdbx_description
1 polymer ?
#
loop_
_entity_poly.entity_id
_entity_poly.type
_entity_poly.pdbx_seq_one_letter_code
_entity_poly.pdbx_strand_id
1 'polypeptide(L)'
;MNDRKPVDYGTMHRELTAILTQNLPQMDEIHAIGKTISQRPEKGAAVAAAEILQANFHDRTGFSQRNVRQIRDFYKTYENDQKLLRQK
;
A
#
# COMPACT_ATOMS: atom_id res chain seq x y z
N MET A 1 7.55 30.33 9.35
CA MET A 1 7.50 29.24 10.30
C MET A 1 7.07 27.95 9.62
N ASN A 2 7.88 26.96 9.74
CA ASN A 2 7.59 25.71 9.07
C ASN A 2 6.79 24.81 9.96
N ASP A 3 5.48 24.88 9.78
CA ASP A 3 4.59 24.00 10.52
C ASP A 3 4.33 22.70 9.80
N ARG A 4 5.36 22.16 9.15
CA ARG A 4 5.20 20.87 8.53
C ARG A 4 5.05 19.82 9.60
N LYS A 5 3.84 19.38 9.79
CA LYS A 5 3.60 18.23 10.64
C LYS A 5 4.20 17.00 9.98
N PRO A 6 4.85 16.13 10.76
CA PRO A 6 5.29 14.86 10.20
C PRO A 6 4.09 14.12 9.62
N VAL A 7 4.34 13.41 8.54
CA VAL A 7 3.28 12.62 7.91
C VAL A 7 2.83 11.54 8.89
N ASP A 8 1.53 11.46 9.12
CA ASP A 8 0.98 10.48 10.03
C ASP A 8 0.66 9.20 9.26
N TYR A 9 1.41 8.16 9.53
CA TYR A 9 1.18 6.86 8.94
C TYR A 9 0.37 5.92 9.83
N GLY A 10 -0.19 6.44 10.92
CA GLY A 10 -0.98 5.63 11.84
C GLY A 10 -2.19 4.98 11.17
N THR A 11 -2.91 5.73 10.33
CA THR A 11 -4.04 5.19 9.59
C THR A 11 -3.59 4.10 8.62
N MET A 12 -2.51 4.34 7.89
CA MET A 12 -1.98 3.34 6.96
C MET A 12 -1.54 2.09 7.71
N HIS A 13 -0.91 2.26 8.86
CA HIS A 13 -0.50 1.12 9.68
C HIS A 13 -1.69 0.26 10.06
N ARG A 14 -2.79 0.88 10.53
CA ARG A 14 -3.99 0.16 10.91
C ARG A 14 -4.63 -0.55 9.71
N GLU A 15 -4.68 0.12 8.57
CA GLU A 15 -5.25 -0.46 7.36
C GLU A 15 -4.46 -1.66 6.88
N LEU A 16 -3.13 -1.55 6.85
CA LEU A 16 -2.28 -2.65 6.43
C LEU A 16 -2.39 -3.83 7.39
N THR A 17 -2.43 -3.56 8.69
CA THR A 17 -2.59 -4.61 9.68
C THR A 17 -3.92 -5.33 9.48
N ALA A 18 -5.00 -4.58 9.26
CA ALA A 18 -6.32 -5.16 9.04
C ALA A 18 -6.32 -6.06 7.79
N ILE A 19 -5.69 -5.60 6.70
CA ILE A 19 -5.62 -6.38 5.47
C ILE A 19 -4.92 -7.72 5.72
N LEU A 20 -3.77 -7.70 6.38
CA LEU A 20 -2.99 -8.91 6.58
C LEU A 20 -3.61 -9.87 7.57
N THR A 21 -4.41 -9.36 8.51
CA THR A 21 -5.08 -10.22 9.48
C THR A 21 -6.37 -10.84 8.95
N GLN A 22 -6.87 -10.40 7.79
CA GLN A 22 -8.09 -10.96 7.20
C GLN A 22 -7.85 -12.28 6.46
N ASN A 23 -6.61 -12.69 6.28
CA ASN A 23 -6.28 -13.91 5.53
C ASN A 23 -6.90 -13.94 4.15
N LEU A 24 -6.77 -12.83 3.43
CA LEU A 24 -7.28 -12.74 2.07
C LEU A 24 -6.47 -13.62 1.11
N PRO A 25 -7.07 -14.07 0.00
CA PRO A 25 -6.28 -14.67 -1.07
C PRO A 25 -5.17 -13.72 -1.51
N GLN A 26 -4.06 -14.29 -1.98
CA GLN A 26 -2.86 -13.50 -2.26
C GLN A 26 -3.13 -12.32 -3.19
N MET A 27 -3.88 -12.51 -4.25
CA MET A 27 -4.15 -11.43 -5.20
C MET A 27 -5.00 -10.33 -4.56
N ASP A 28 -5.97 -10.71 -3.73
CA ASP A 28 -6.81 -9.73 -3.03
C ASP A 28 -5.99 -8.95 -2.02
N GLU A 29 -5.08 -9.62 -1.34
CA GLU A 29 -4.20 -8.97 -0.37
C GLU A 29 -3.30 -7.95 -1.06
N ILE A 30 -2.67 -8.34 -2.16
CA ILE A 30 -1.79 -7.45 -2.92
C ILE A 30 -2.57 -6.25 -3.43
N HIS A 31 -3.77 -6.47 -3.93
CA HIS A 31 -4.62 -5.42 -4.46
C HIS A 31 -5.02 -4.43 -3.35
N ALA A 32 -5.38 -4.94 -2.18
CA ALA A 32 -5.76 -4.10 -1.05
C ALA A 32 -4.57 -3.27 -0.55
N ILE A 33 -3.40 -3.87 -0.46
CA ILE A 33 -2.19 -3.14 -0.07
C ILE A 33 -1.89 -2.03 -1.07
N GLY A 34 -1.93 -2.35 -2.36
CA GLY A 34 -1.68 -1.35 -3.40
C GLY A 34 -2.65 -0.20 -3.35
N LYS A 35 -3.92 -0.50 -3.12
CA LYS A 35 -4.95 0.53 -2.99
C LYS A 35 -4.64 1.46 -1.82
N THR A 36 -4.31 0.89 -0.67
CA THR A 36 -4.01 1.67 0.53
C THR A 36 -2.84 2.63 0.28
N ILE A 37 -1.78 2.14 -0.35
CA ILE A 37 -0.61 2.97 -0.62
C ILE A 37 -0.91 4.03 -1.68
N SER A 38 -1.63 3.65 -2.73
CA SER A 38 -1.91 4.56 -3.85
C SER A 38 -2.81 5.72 -3.46
N GLN A 39 -3.58 5.58 -2.40
CA GLN A 39 -4.44 6.65 -1.92
C GLN A 39 -3.67 7.75 -1.18
N ARG A 40 -2.40 7.54 -0.89
CA ARG A 40 -1.61 8.52 -0.18
C ARG A 40 -0.79 9.34 -1.17
N PRO A 41 -0.78 10.67 -1.00
CA PRO A 41 -0.06 11.55 -1.93
C PRO A 41 1.44 11.65 -1.65
N GLU A 42 1.90 11.19 -0.49
CA GLU A 42 3.30 11.34 -0.09
C GLU A 42 4.21 10.44 -0.90
N LYS A 43 5.35 10.97 -1.31
CA LYS A 43 6.33 10.18 -2.06
C LYS A 43 6.90 9.02 -1.25
N GLY A 44 6.97 9.19 0.07
CA GLY A 44 7.53 8.17 0.95
C GLY A 44 6.55 7.10 1.38
N ALA A 45 5.31 7.11 0.89
CA ALA A 45 4.28 6.18 1.37
C ALA A 45 4.68 4.72 1.15
N ALA A 46 5.24 4.39 -0.01
CA ALA A 46 5.64 3.01 -0.28
C ALA A 46 6.77 2.54 0.63
N VAL A 47 7.72 3.44 0.91
CA VAL A 47 8.83 3.12 1.83
C VAL A 47 8.28 2.90 3.24
N ALA A 48 7.40 3.80 3.70
CA ALA A 48 6.79 3.67 5.02
C ALA A 48 5.97 2.38 5.12
N ALA A 49 5.22 2.05 4.09
CA ALA A 49 4.43 0.82 4.06
C ALA A 49 5.34 -0.41 4.17
N ALA A 50 6.46 -0.41 3.43
CA ALA A 50 7.40 -1.52 3.50
C ALA A 50 7.98 -1.67 4.90
N GLU A 51 8.33 -0.57 5.55
CA GLU A 51 8.84 -0.61 6.91
C GLU A 51 7.80 -1.15 7.89
N ILE A 52 6.56 -0.70 7.77
CA ILE A 52 5.47 -1.18 8.62
C ILE A 52 5.28 -2.69 8.44
N LEU A 53 5.22 -3.15 7.20
CA LEU A 53 4.98 -4.55 6.91
C LEU A 53 6.13 -5.42 7.40
N GLN A 54 7.37 -4.98 7.19
CA GLN A 54 8.53 -5.74 7.65
C GLN A 54 8.61 -5.79 9.18
N ALA A 55 8.26 -4.69 9.84
CA ALA A 55 8.35 -4.62 11.29
C ALA A 55 7.27 -5.45 11.99
N ASN A 56 6.08 -5.56 11.39
CA ASN A 56 4.93 -6.19 12.04
C ASN A 56 4.66 -7.60 11.55
N PHE A 57 5.23 -7.99 10.41
CA PHE A 57 4.96 -9.29 9.80
C PHE A 57 6.26 -9.93 9.37
N HIS A 58 7.12 -10.24 10.35
CA HIS A 58 8.45 -10.80 10.11
C HIS A 58 8.42 -12.11 9.36
N ASP A 59 7.36 -12.88 9.53
CA ASP A 59 7.23 -14.20 8.91
C ASP A 59 6.90 -14.11 7.43
N ARG A 60 6.51 -12.94 6.96
CA ARG A 60 6.11 -12.76 5.58
C ARG A 60 7.28 -12.28 4.75
N THR A 61 7.37 -12.77 3.53
CA THR A 61 8.36 -12.32 2.56
C THR A 61 7.68 -11.50 1.47
N GLY A 62 8.47 -10.80 0.66
CA GLY A 62 7.92 -10.04 -0.45
C GLY A 62 7.51 -8.62 -0.11
N PHE A 63 7.90 -8.13 1.07
CA PHE A 63 7.59 -6.75 1.48
C PHE A 63 8.83 -5.84 1.47
N SER A 64 9.77 -6.10 0.56
CA SER A 64 10.86 -5.15 0.34
C SER A 64 10.30 -3.85 -0.25
N GLN A 65 11.06 -2.77 -0.12
CA GLN A 65 10.63 -1.49 -0.69
C GLN A 65 10.34 -1.61 -2.18
N ARG A 66 11.17 -2.35 -2.90
CA ARG A 66 10.99 -2.57 -4.33
C ARG A 66 9.66 -3.28 -4.61
N ASN A 67 9.40 -4.36 -3.89
CA ASN A 67 8.17 -5.12 -4.10
C ASN A 67 6.93 -4.32 -3.73
N VAL A 68 6.99 -3.55 -2.64
CA VAL A 68 5.87 -2.71 -2.23
C VAL A 68 5.58 -1.64 -3.27
N ARG A 69 6.62 -1.06 -3.88
CA ARG A 69 6.44 -0.12 -4.99
C ARG A 69 5.78 -0.78 -6.18
N GLN A 70 6.17 -2.01 -6.49
CA GLN A 70 5.56 -2.76 -7.58
C GLN A 70 4.09 -3.06 -7.30
N ILE A 71 3.76 -3.38 -6.06
CA ILE A 71 2.36 -3.60 -5.66
C ILE A 71 1.55 -2.32 -5.88
N ARG A 72 2.08 -1.18 -5.46
CA ARG A 72 1.41 0.10 -5.69
C ARG A 72 1.20 0.37 -7.17
N ASP A 73 2.25 0.18 -7.97
CA ASP A 73 2.20 0.46 -9.39
C ASP A 73 1.25 -0.50 -10.10
N PHE A 74 1.22 -1.76 -9.69
CA PHE A 74 0.29 -2.74 -10.21
C PHE A 74 -1.16 -2.30 -9.96
N TYR A 75 -1.45 -1.82 -8.76
CA TYR A 75 -2.80 -1.34 -8.45
C TYR A 75 -3.16 -0.12 -9.30
N LYS A 76 -2.23 0.81 -9.47
CA LYS A 76 -2.49 2.01 -10.26
C LYS A 76 -2.79 1.67 -11.72
N THR A 77 -2.06 0.73 -12.28
CA THR A 77 -2.30 0.26 -13.64
C THR A 77 -3.69 -0.38 -13.75
N TYR A 78 -4.02 -1.25 -12.80
CA TYR A 78 -5.32 -1.90 -12.76
C TYR A 78 -6.46 -0.86 -12.69
N GLU A 79 -6.32 0.13 -11.83
CA GLU A 79 -7.33 1.17 -11.68
C GLU A 79 -7.51 1.97 -12.96
N ASN A 80 -6.41 2.32 -13.63
CA ASN A 80 -6.47 3.03 -14.90
C ASN A 80 -7.18 2.21 -15.97
N ASP A 81 -6.88 0.92 -16.05
CA ASP A 81 -7.55 0.04 -17.00
C ASP A 81 -9.06 -0.04 -16.74
N GLN A 82 -9.44 -0.10 -15.47
CA GLN A 82 -10.85 -0.12 -15.11
C GLN A 82 -11.55 1.17 -15.53
N LYS A 83 -10.91 2.30 -15.36
CA LYS A 83 -11.46 3.59 -15.78
C LYS A 83 -11.65 3.65 -17.29
N LEU A 84 -10.68 3.15 -18.05
CA LEU A 84 -10.79 3.11 -19.50
C LEU A 84 -11.96 2.25 -19.96
N LEU A 85 -12.15 1.11 -19.31
CA LEU A 85 -13.26 0.23 -19.66
C LEU A 85 -14.61 0.87 -19.36
N ARG A 86 -14.70 1.65 -18.31
CA ARG A 86 -15.93 2.30 -17.91
C ARG A 86 -16.31 3.48 -18.81
N GLN A 87 -15.35 4.04 -19.52
CA GLN A 87 -15.59 5.19 -20.37
C GLN A 87 -16.14 4.84 -21.75
N LYS A 88 -16.32 3.59 -22.06
CA LYS A 88 -16.91 3.20 -23.35
C LYS A 88 -18.41 3.30 -23.34
#